data_6edcf1093b6c0c4ae0b1ce48b224a4dd
#
_entry.id   6edcf1093b6c0c4ae0b1ce48b224a4dd
#
_cell.length_a   1.000
_cell.length_b   1.000
_cell.length_c   1.000
_cell.angle_alpha   90.00
_cell.angle_beta   90.00
_cell.angle_gamma   90.00
#
_symmetry.space_group_name_H-M   'P 1'
#
loop_
_entity.id
_entity.type
_entity.pdbx_description
1 polymer ?
#
loop_
_entity_poly.entity_id
_entity_poly.type
_entity_poly.pdbx_seq_one_letter_code
_entity_poly.pdbx_strand_id
1 'polypeptide(L)'
;MNVRNISLAGVIFAFVVIALGAWTRLVDAGLGCPDWPGCYGFVFFPTNEAEIAIAESRYPLFPYEIDKVIPEVVHRYFAAALGLLAIFLVFVALKENDKKNKFISCFLLFFICCQGIFGYLTVSLKLLPIIVTAVSYTHLTLPTRIFV
;
A
#
# COMPACT_ATOMS: atom_id res chain seq x y z
N MET A 1 -1.20 -9.68 -23.91
CA MET A 1 -0.55 -10.07 -22.64
C MET A 1 -1.41 -11.15 -22.01
N ASN A 2 -0.86 -12.29 -21.61
CA ASN A 2 -1.63 -13.36 -20.97
C ASN A 2 -1.58 -13.24 -19.43
N VAL A 3 -2.54 -13.84 -18.74
CA VAL A 3 -2.68 -13.82 -17.28
C VAL A 3 -1.37 -14.21 -16.57
N ARG A 4 -0.64 -15.21 -17.09
CA ARG A 4 0.62 -15.67 -16.48
C ARG A 4 1.69 -14.59 -16.39
N ASN A 5 1.90 -13.81 -17.46
CA ASN A 5 2.94 -12.79 -17.50
C ASN A 5 2.58 -11.59 -16.58
N ILE A 6 1.29 -11.24 -16.53
CA ILE A 6 0.80 -10.18 -15.64
C ILE A 6 0.94 -10.62 -14.18
N SER A 7 0.57 -11.87 -13.87
CA SER A 7 0.72 -12.42 -12.52
C SER A 7 2.18 -12.45 -12.08
N LEU A 8 3.11 -12.85 -12.94
CA LEU A 8 4.54 -12.85 -12.62
C LEU A 8 5.05 -11.43 -12.33
N ALA A 9 4.69 -10.46 -13.19
CA ALA A 9 5.00 -9.05 -12.95
C ALA A 9 4.39 -8.55 -11.61
N GLY A 10 3.15 -8.96 -11.33
CA GLY A 10 2.46 -8.64 -10.08
C GLY A 10 3.18 -9.19 -8.85
N VAL A 11 3.67 -10.43 -8.90
CA VAL A 11 4.45 -11.04 -7.81
C VAL A 11 5.74 -10.26 -7.56
N ILE A 12 6.52 -9.96 -8.60
CA ILE A 12 7.75 -9.18 -8.47
C ILE A 12 7.46 -7.80 -7.87
N PHE A 13 6.42 -7.15 -8.36
CA PHE A 13 6.03 -5.82 -7.88
C PHE A 13 5.52 -5.87 -6.43
N ALA A 14 4.80 -6.92 -6.04
CA ALA A 14 4.36 -7.13 -4.66
C ALA A 14 5.57 -7.25 -3.69
N PHE A 15 6.65 -7.93 -4.07
CA PHE A 15 7.87 -7.97 -3.27
C PHE A 15 8.48 -6.58 -3.06
N VAL A 16 8.48 -5.73 -4.09
CA VAL A 16 8.93 -4.33 -3.97
C VAL A 16 8.04 -3.57 -2.98
N VAL A 17 6.72 -3.70 -3.09
CA VAL A 17 5.77 -3.04 -2.17
C VAL A 17 5.97 -3.50 -0.73
N ILE A 18 6.18 -4.80 -0.50
CA ILE A 18 6.47 -5.37 0.83
C ILE A 18 7.78 -4.81 1.39
N ALA A 19 8.83 -4.73 0.57
CA ALA A 19 10.12 -4.17 0.99
C ALA A 19 10.00 -2.68 1.36
N LEU A 20 9.25 -1.90 0.58
CA LEU A 20 8.96 -0.49 0.88
C LEU A 20 8.16 -0.35 2.19
N GLY A 21 7.17 -1.20 2.43
CA GLY A 21 6.41 -1.21 3.69
C GLY A 21 7.28 -1.60 4.90
N ALA A 22 8.18 -2.54 4.73
CA ALA A 22 9.16 -2.89 5.76
C ALA A 22 10.12 -1.73 6.04
N TRP A 23 10.59 -1.04 5.01
CA TRP A 23 11.42 0.15 5.16
C TRP A 23 10.68 1.25 5.93
N THR A 24 9.45 1.58 5.56
CA THR A 24 8.59 2.56 6.26
C THR A 24 8.52 2.23 7.76
N ARG A 25 8.42 0.96 8.11
CA ARG A 25 8.37 0.51 9.50
C ARG A 25 9.74 0.62 10.20
N LEU A 26 10.82 0.28 9.52
CA LEU A 26 12.17 0.31 10.09
C LEU A 26 12.67 1.72 10.41
N VAL A 27 12.21 2.72 9.64
CA VAL A 27 12.55 4.14 9.87
C VAL A 27 11.48 4.89 10.69
N ASP A 28 10.57 4.16 11.33
CA ASP A 28 9.48 4.69 12.16
C ASP A 28 8.61 5.74 11.44
N ALA A 29 8.39 5.54 10.14
CA ALA A 29 7.68 6.45 9.26
C ALA A 29 6.18 6.15 9.12
N GLY A 30 5.62 5.26 9.93
CA GLY A 30 4.22 4.80 9.81
C GLY A 30 3.15 5.85 10.14
N LEU A 31 3.55 7.03 10.64
CA LEU A 31 2.71 8.21 10.85
C LEU A 31 3.39 9.49 10.34
N GLY A 32 4.20 9.38 9.30
CA GLY A 32 4.78 10.53 8.62
C GLY A 32 3.75 11.43 7.94
N CYS A 33 2.57 10.85 7.58
CA CYS A 33 1.44 11.56 7.01
C CYS A 33 0.22 11.46 7.94
N PRO A 34 -0.34 12.57 8.43
CA PRO A 34 -1.48 12.57 9.37
C PRO A 34 -2.81 12.20 8.73
N ASP A 35 -2.90 12.24 7.40
CA ASP A 35 -4.11 12.04 6.61
C ASP A 35 -3.94 10.95 5.53
N TRP A 36 -5.05 10.61 4.90
CA TRP A 36 -5.11 9.63 3.81
C TRP A 36 -6.24 10.04 2.83
N PRO A 37 -6.11 9.88 1.51
CA PRO A 37 -5.03 9.20 0.75
C PRO A 37 -3.77 10.05 0.51
N GLY A 38 -3.84 11.36 0.66
CA GLY A 38 -2.73 12.28 0.50
C GLY A 38 -1.80 12.34 1.72
N CYS A 39 -1.07 13.45 1.82
CA CYS A 39 -0.17 13.73 2.93
C CYS A 39 -0.21 15.22 3.28
N TYR A 40 -0.58 15.56 4.52
CA TYR A 40 -0.79 16.95 5.00
C TYR A 40 -1.79 17.76 4.16
N GLY A 41 -2.80 17.10 3.55
CA GLY A 41 -3.80 17.72 2.69
C GLY A 41 -3.33 17.97 1.26
N PHE A 42 -2.14 17.51 0.88
CA PHE A 42 -1.62 17.52 -0.48
C PHE A 42 -1.74 16.16 -1.13
N VAL A 43 -1.77 16.12 -2.48
CA VAL A 43 -1.81 14.84 -3.21
C VAL A 43 -0.57 14.00 -2.93
N PHE A 44 0.62 14.62 -2.97
CA PHE A 44 1.87 13.95 -2.62
C PHE A 44 2.30 14.35 -1.20
N PHE A 45 3.08 15.42 -1.07
CA PHE A 45 3.52 15.99 0.21
C PHE A 45 3.98 17.44 -0.03
N PRO A 46 4.04 18.27 1.00
CA PRO A 46 4.59 19.63 0.92
C PRO A 46 6.06 19.64 0.45
N THR A 47 6.40 20.51 -0.49
CA THR A 47 7.75 20.55 -1.12
C THR A 47 8.50 21.85 -0.87
N ASN A 48 7.79 22.91 -0.48
CA ASN A 48 8.38 24.23 -0.24
C ASN A 48 7.96 24.77 1.14
N GLU A 49 8.68 25.77 1.64
CA GLU A 49 8.47 26.34 2.99
C GLU A 49 7.04 26.84 3.21
N ALA A 50 6.43 27.45 2.18
CA ALA A 50 5.05 27.95 2.30
C ALA A 50 4.04 26.79 2.45
N GLU A 51 4.21 25.70 1.71
CA GLU A 51 3.37 24.49 1.83
C GLU A 51 3.60 23.80 3.18
N ILE A 52 4.85 23.74 3.67
CA ILE A 52 5.18 23.18 4.98
C ILE A 52 4.52 24.01 6.09
N ALA A 53 4.58 25.33 6.03
CA ALA A 53 3.91 26.20 7.00
C ALA A 53 2.38 25.99 7.01
N ILE A 54 1.78 25.79 5.83
CA ILE A 54 0.34 25.46 5.71
C ILE A 54 0.06 24.09 6.33
N ALA A 55 0.90 23.09 6.05
CA ALA A 55 0.80 21.73 6.56
C ALA A 55 0.84 21.71 8.10
N GLU A 56 1.83 22.37 8.70
CA GLU A 56 2.00 22.45 10.15
C GLU A 56 0.87 23.24 10.83
N SER A 57 0.37 24.30 10.18
CA SER A 57 -0.80 25.03 10.69
C SER A 57 -2.08 24.19 10.69
N ARG A 58 -2.22 23.30 9.71
CA ARG A 58 -3.39 22.40 9.56
C ARG A 58 -3.32 21.19 10.49
N TYR A 59 -2.10 20.70 10.75
CA TYR A 59 -1.85 19.51 11.57
C TYR A 59 -0.84 19.81 12.71
N PRO A 60 -1.16 20.67 13.68
CA PRO A 60 -0.21 21.14 14.68
C PRO A 60 0.34 20.06 15.63
N LEU A 61 -0.31 18.90 15.68
CA LEU A 61 0.13 17.75 16.48
C LEU A 61 1.10 16.82 15.74
N PHE A 62 1.36 17.09 14.45
CA PHE A 62 2.21 16.26 13.59
C PHE A 62 3.27 17.17 12.96
N PRO A 63 4.48 17.25 13.54
CA PRO A 63 5.56 18.02 12.93
C PRO A 63 5.94 17.42 11.58
N TYR A 64 6.28 18.28 10.61
CA TYR A 64 6.67 17.84 9.29
C TYR A 64 8.11 17.30 9.30
N GLU A 65 8.26 16.00 9.10
CA GLU A 65 9.54 15.29 9.03
C GLU A 65 9.69 14.61 7.67
N ILE A 66 10.44 15.22 6.76
CA ILE A 66 10.60 14.73 5.37
C ILE A 66 11.10 13.28 5.32
N ASP A 67 11.98 12.88 6.25
CA ASP A 67 12.54 11.53 6.32
C ASP A 67 11.49 10.46 6.66
N LYS A 68 10.39 10.85 7.28
CA LYS A 68 9.24 9.98 7.56
C LYS A 68 8.17 10.06 6.47
N VAL A 69 7.97 11.25 5.91
CA VAL A 69 6.98 11.51 4.85
C VAL A 69 7.31 10.72 3.58
N ILE A 70 8.56 10.78 3.11
CA ILE A 70 8.95 10.14 1.84
C ILE A 70 8.72 8.62 1.85
N PRO A 71 9.22 7.83 2.83
CA PRO A 71 8.99 6.39 2.84
C PRO A 71 7.50 6.02 2.84
N GLU A 72 6.69 6.74 3.61
CA GLU A 72 5.27 6.46 3.70
C GLU A 72 4.53 6.79 2.39
N VAL A 73 4.77 7.95 1.80
CA VAL A 73 4.16 8.36 0.53
C VAL A 73 4.56 7.40 -0.60
N VAL A 74 5.85 7.08 -0.71
CA VAL A 74 6.35 6.14 -1.73
C VAL A 74 5.66 4.78 -1.58
N HIS A 75 5.61 4.23 -0.36
CA HIS A 75 4.92 2.96 -0.12
C HIS A 75 3.45 3.01 -0.52
N ARG A 76 2.71 4.07 -0.16
CA ARG A 76 1.28 4.23 -0.51
C ARG A 76 1.05 4.23 -2.02
N TYR A 77 1.86 4.97 -2.80
CA TYR A 77 1.71 5.02 -4.26
C TYR A 77 2.06 3.71 -4.94
N PHE A 78 3.10 3.02 -4.48
CA PHE A 78 3.44 1.70 -4.99
C PHE A 78 2.34 0.67 -4.64
N ALA A 79 1.76 0.73 -3.44
CA ALA A 79 0.62 -0.11 -3.07
C ALA A 79 -0.61 0.17 -3.94
N ALA A 80 -0.92 1.44 -4.22
CA ALA A 80 -2.00 1.81 -5.13
C ALA A 80 -1.76 1.30 -6.56
N ALA A 81 -0.54 1.41 -7.07
CA ALA A 81 -0.16 0.87 -8.38
C ALA A 81 -0.30 -0.66 -8.43
N LEU A 82 0.03 -1.38 -7.34
CA LEU A 82 -0.22 -2.82 -7.23
C LEU A 82 -1.71 -3.15 -7.28
N GLY A 83 -2.54 -2.34 -6.62
CA GLY A 83 -4.00 -2.45 -6.68
C GLY A 83 -4.54 -2.29 -8.11
N LEU A 84 -4.05 -1.29 -8.85
CA LEU A 84 -4.41 -1.08 -10.27
C LEU A 84 -3.96 -2.25 -11.14
N LEU A 85 -2.77 -2.80 -10.90
CA LEU A 85 -2.29 -3.99 -11.61
C LEU A 85 -3.17 -5.21 -11.33
N ALA A 86 -3.66 -5.38 -10.10
CA ALA A 86 -4.57 -6.47 -9.74
C ALA A 86 -5.95 -6.30 -10.43
N ILE A 87 -6.48 -5.09 -10.51
CA ILE A 87 -7.70 -4.79 -11.29
C ILE A 87 -7.49 -5.14 -12.77
N PHE A 88 -6.35 -4.75 -13.34
CA PHE A 88 -6.01 -5.09 -14.72
C PHE A 88 -5.87 -6.60 -14.93
N LEU A 89 -5.29 -7.33 -13.97
CA LEU A 89 -5.21 -8.80 -13.99
C LEU A 89 -6.60 -9.44 -14.04
N VAL A 90 -7.53 -8.97 -13.19
CA VAL A 90 -8.92 -9.45 -13.21
C VAL A 90 -9.57 -9.18 -14.57
N PHE A 91 -9.40 -7.97 -15.13
CA PHE A 91 -9.96 -7.62 -16.44
C PHE A 91 -9.46 -8.55 -17.55
N VAL A 92 -8.17 -8.89 -17.56
CA VAL A 92 -7.60 -9.84 -18.54
C VAL A 92 -8.10 -11.26 -18.28
N ALA A 93 -8.15 -11.71 -17.03
CA ALA A 93 -8.65 -13.03 -16.66
C ALA A 93 -10.14 -13.22 -17.02
N LEU A 94 -10.94 -12.18 -16.93
CA LEU A 94 -12.37 -12.23 -17.33
C LEU A 94 -12.55 -12.45 -18.84
N LYS A 95 -11.58 -12.05 -19.67
CA LYS A 95 -11.59 -12.28 -21.12
C LYS A 95 -11.10 -13.68 -21.51
N GLU A 96 -10.35 -14.37 -20.66
CA GLU A 96 -9.96 -15.75 -20.86
C GLU A 96 -11.13 -16.70 -20.54
N ASN A 97 -11.17 -17.89 -21.17
CA ASN A 97 -12.23 -18.87 -20.89
C ASN A 97 -11.85 -19.87 -19.77
N ASP A 98 -10.94 -19.48 -18.87
CA ASP A 98 -10.48 -20.29 -17.75
C ASP A 98 -11.11 -19.82 -16.42
N LYS A 99 -12.01 -20.65 -15.89
CA LYS A 99 -12.71 -20.39 -14.62
C LYS A 99 -11.75 -20.30 -13.43
N LYS A 100 -10.65 -21.07 -13.45
CA LYS A 100 -9.65 -21.06 -12.37
C LYS A 100 -8.91 -19.73 -12.32
N ASN A 101 -8.46 -19.22 -13.47
CA ASN A 101 -7.80 -17.91 -13.55
C ASN A 101 -8.72 -16.77 -13.09
N LYS A 102 -10.00 -16.82 -13.48
CA LYS A 102 -11.00 -15.84 -13.03
C LYS A 102 -11.14 -15.85 -11.51
N PHE A 103 -11.34 -17.02 -10.92
CA PHE A 103 -11.51 -17.16 -9.47
C PHE A 103 -10.27 -16.66 -8.71
N ILE A 104 -9.07 -17.10 -9.10
CA ILE A 104 -7.82 -16.72 -8.43
C ILE A 104 -7.58 -15.22 -8.54
N SER A 105 -7.79 -14.59 -9.70
CA SER A 105 -7.60 -13.16 -9.90
C SER A 105 -8.56 -12.33 -9.05
N CYS A 106 -9.84 -12.71 -8.98
CA CYS A 106 -10.81 -12.03 -8.10
C CYS A 106 -10.47 -12.19 -6.62
N PHE A 107 -10.02 -13.38 -6.23
CA PHE A 107 -9.60 -13.68 -4.86
C PHE A 107 -8.37 -12.84 -4.45
N LEU A 108 -7.38 -12.73 -5.33
CA LEU A 108 -6.21 -11.87 -5.12
C LEU A 108 -6.61 -10.40 -4.98
N LEU A 109 -7.48 -9.89 -5.87
CA LEU A 109 -7.97 -8.51 -5.79
C LEU A 109 -8.68 -8.27 -4.45
N PHE A 110 -9.52 -9.19 -4.00
CA PHE A 110 -10.19 -9.09 -2.70
C PHE A 110 -9.19 -8.93 -1.55
N PHE A 111 -8.12 -9.75 -1.52
CA PHE A 111 -7.10 -9.64 -0.47
C PHE A 111 -6.29 -8.34 -0.56
N ILE A 112 -5.98 -7.86 -1.76
CA ILE A 112 -5.30 -6.56 -1.94
C ILE A 112 -6.19 -5.42 -1.46
N CYS A 113 -7.51 -5.46 -1.70
CA CYS A 113 -8.44 -4.49 -1.15
C CYS A 113 -8.50 -4.54 0.39
N CYS A 114 -8.54 -5.73 0.98
CA CYS A 114 -8.44 -5.89 2.44
C CYS A 114 -7.15 -5.29 3.01
N GLN A 115 -6.01 -5.51 2.34
CA GLN A 115 -4.73 -4.91 2.73
C GLN A 115 -4.75 -3.38 2.64
N GLY A 116 -5.38 -2.82 1.60
CA GLY A 116 -5.56 -1.38 1.47
C GLY A 116 -6.40 -0.78 2.62
N ILE A 117 -7.47 -1.48 3.02
CA ILE A 117 -8.29 -1.09 4.17
C ILE A 117 -7.47 -1.14 5.47
N PHE A 118 -6.70 -2.19 5.70
CA PHE A 118 -5.80 -2.27 6.86
C PHE A 118 -4.74 -1.16 6.83
N GLY A 119 -4.18 -0.84 5.66
CA GLY A 119 -3.27 0.30 5.49
C GLY A 119 -3.91 1.63 5.89
N TYR A 120 -5.15 1.88 5.46
CA TYR A 120 -5.93 3.04 5.91
C TYR A 120 -6.15 3.03 7.43
N LEU A 121 -6.50 1.89 8.01
CA LEU A 121 -6.75 1.75 9.45
C LEU A 121 -5.49 1.99 10.28
N THR A 122 -4.28 1.67 9.77
CA THR A 122 -3.03 1.95 10.51
C THR A 122 -2.85 3.45 10.75
N VAL A 123 -3.18 4.30 9.78
CA VAL A 123 -3.12 5.75 9.90
C VAL A 123 -4.27 6.28 10.78
N SER A 124 -5.50 5.89 10.45
CA SER A 124 -6.70 6.39 11.14
C SER A 124 -6.75 6.03 12.62
N LEU A 125 -6.21 4.87 13.00
CA LEU A 125 -6.15 4.38 14.38
C LEU A 125 -4.78 4.60 15.04
N LYS A 126 -3.95 5.49 14.48
CA LYS A 126 -2.66 5.90 15.03
C LYS A 126 -1.78 4.71 15.46
N LEU A 127 -1.58 3.78 14.54
CA LEU A 127 -0.73 2.58 14.71
C LEU A 127 -1.13 1.68 15.88
N LEU A 128 -2.42 1.45 16.12
CA LEU A 128 -2.83 0.47 17.13
C LEU A 128 -2.08 -0.86 16.92
N PRO A 129 -1.39 -1.42 17.95
CA PRO A 129 -0.49 -2.56 17.79
C PRO A 129 -1.15 -3.79 17.15
N ILE A 130 -2.43 -4.02 17.44
CA ILE A 130 -3.19 -5.14 16.87
C ILE A 130 -3.35 -5.02 15.34
N ILE A 131 -3.61 -3.80 14.83
CA ILE A 131 -3.76 -3.53 13.40
C ILE A 131 -2.41 -3.68 12.69
N VAL A 132 -1.36 -3.09 13.27
CA VAL A 132 0.01 -3.17 12.71
C VAL A 132 0.47 -4.63 12.65
N THR A 133 0.19 -5.42 13.69
CA THR A 133 0.50 -6.86 13.72
C THR A 133 -0.28 -7.62 12.66
N ALA A 134 -1.58 -7.35 12.51
CA ALA A 134 -2.41 -7.98 11.48
C ALA A 134 -1.88 -7.69 10.07
N VAL A 135 -1.53 -6.43 9.76
CA VAL A 135 -0.92 -6.06 8.47
C VAL A 135 0.38 -6.81 8.24
N SER A 136 1.29 -6.80 9.21
CA SER A 136 2.60 -7.45 9.10
C SER A 136 2.46 -8.97 8.93
N TYR A 137 1.56 -9.60 9.69
CA TYR A 137 1.32 -11.04 9.61
C TYR A 137 0.76 -11.46 8.26
N THR A 138 -0.21 -10.72 7.72
CA THR A 138 -0.81 -11.03 6.42
C THR A 138 0.18 -10.81 5.26
N HIS A 139 1.05 -9.80 5.33
CA HIS A 139 2.12 -9.61 4.36
C HIS A 139 3.14 -10.76 4.34
N LEU A 140 3.49 -11.30 5.51
CA LEU A 140 4.49 -12.37 5.63
C LEU A 140 3.93 -13.77 5.35
N THR A 141 2.66 -14.02 5.63
CA THR A 141 2.10 -15.39 5.52
C THR A 141 1.47 -15.71 4.17
N LEU A 142 0.98 -14.70 3.43
CA LEU A 142 0.38 -14.93 2.12
C LEU A 142 1.39 -15.44 1.06
N PRO A 143 2.62 -14.90 0.94
CA PRO A 143 3.59 -15.39 -0.04
C PRO A 143 4.13 -16.78 0.27
N THR A 144 4.26 -17.16 1.55
CA THR A 144 4.90 -18.41 1.96
C THR A 144 4.01 -19.65 1.80
N ARG A 145 2.69 -19.49 1.76
CA ARG A 145 1.74 -20.62 1.57
C ARG A 145 1.43 -20.96 0.11
N ILE A 146 1.88 -20.15 -0.85
CA ILE A 146 1.64 -20.39 -2.27
C ILE A 146 2.68 -21.37 -2.85
N PHE A 147 3.76 -21.65 -2.12
CA PHE A 147 4.88 -22.49 -2.55
C PHE A 147 5.03 -23.84 -1.82
N VAL A 148 3.98 -24.30 -1.12
CA VAL A 148 3.94 -25.66 -0.53
C VAL A 148 2.87 -26.51 -1.18
#